data_511c6979278c6f5ca4968d49fd283a20
#
_entry.id   511c6979278c6f5ca4968d49fd283a20
#
_cell.length_a   1.000
_cell.length_b   1.000
_cell.length_c   1.000
_cell.angle_alpha   90.00
_cell.angle_beta   90.00
_cell.angle_gamma   90.00
#
_symmetry.space_group_name_H-M   'P 1'
#
loop_
_entity.id
_entity.type
_entity.pdbx_description
1 polymer ?
#
loop_
_entity_poly.entity_id
_entity_poly.type
_entity_poly.pdbx_seq_one_letter_code
_entity_poly.pdbx_strand_id
1 'polypeptide(L)'
;SGADVDELRTRIAGLRIEIARLTAEQQGAARPAFDAATAATRPDLVRDAMQLFGKRRARLEDARTGQRAIINQRRQDAREISARIGASAVMLKLLREQVKISESLLKDALTNRYKHIELLKETTRLQGAIAQDKVAAERAKSAQIEAESDLAGIGSKFSEEAAKDLDAARRQLAEFTPRLAKFE
;
A
#
# COMPACT_ATOMS: atom_id res chain seq x y z
N SER A 1 2.50 -50.02 13.60
CA SER A 1 2.19 -50.05 15.02
C SER A 1 1.14 -49.01 15.41
N GLY A 2 0.59 -49.13 16.59
CA GLY A 2 -0.38 -48.14 17.12
C GLY A 2 0.21 -46.75 17.23
N ALA A 3 1.50 -46.61 17.54
CA ALA A 3 2.20 -45.33 17.60
C ALA A 3 2.29 -44.65 16.24
N ASP A 4 2.52 -45.41 15.16
CA ASP A 4 2.57 -44.89 13.78
C ASP A 4 1.20 -44.41 13.32
N VAL A 5 0.14 -45.14 13.67
CA VAL A 5 -1.24 -44.76 13.37
C VAL A 5 -1.60 -43.44 14.08
N ASP A 6 -1.25 -43.32 15.36
CA ASP A 6 -1.53 -42.11 16.15
C ASP A 6 -0.76 -40.89 15.60
N GLU A 7 0.47 -41.08 15.16
CA GLU A 7 1.26 -40.03 14.54
C GLU A 7 0.60 -39.53 13.22
N LEU A 8 0.19 -40.49 12.38
CA LEU A 8 -0.52 -40.14 11.12
C LEU A 8 -1.83 -39.41 11.38
N ARG A 9 -2.62 -39.86 12.35
CA ARG A 9 -3.88 -39.18 12.72
C ARG A 9 -3.64 -37.77 13.21
N THR A 10 -2.61 -37.56 14.03
CA THR A 10 -2.23 -36.23 14.53
C THR A 10 -1.79 -35.32 13.39
N ARG A 11 -0.97 -35.80 12.47
CA ARG A 11 -0.56 -35.04 11.30
C ARG A 11 -1.73 -34.66 10.41
N ILE A 12 -2.62 -35.59 10.14
CA ILE A 12 -3.81 -35.35 9.31
C ILE A 12 -4.73 -34.30 9.97
N ALA A 13 -4.95 -34.43 11.28
CA ALA A 13 -5.74 -33.43 12.03
C ALA A 13 -5.10 -32.03 11.95
N GLY A 14 -3.78 -31.95 12.15
CA GLY A 14 -3.04 -30.70 12.04
C GLY A 14 -3.14 -30.06 10.65
N LEU A 15 -3.03 -30.88 9.59
CA LEU A 15 -3.14 -30.41 8.21
C LEU A 15 -4.54 -29.92 7.88
N ARG A 16 -5.59 -30.62 8.33
CA ARG A 16 -6.98 -30.18 8.13
C ARG A 16 -7.27 -28.83 8.78
N ILE A 17 -6.73 -28.61 9.98
CA ILE A 17 -6.90 -27.35 10.70
C ILE A 17 -6.10 -26.24 10.01
N GLU A 18 -4.88 -26.52 9.58
CA GLU A 18 -4.05 -25.58 8.80
C GLU A 18 -4.73 -25.20 7.49
N ILE A 19 -5.28 -26.15 6.76
CA ILE A 19 -6.02 -25.92 5.51
C ILE A 19 -7.24 -25.01 5.76
N ALA A 20 -7.97 -25.21 6.82
CA ALA A 20 -9.11 -24.36 7.18
C ALA A 20 -8.67 -22.93 7.48
N ARG A 21 -7.58 -22.74 8.22
CA ARG A 21 -7.03 -21.42 8.50
C ARG A 21 -6.54 -20.72 7.22
N LEU A 22 -5.76 -21.42 6.41
CA LEU A 22 -5.20 -20.86 5.18
C LEU A 22 -6.28 -20.55 4.14
N THR A 23 -7.31 -21.36 4.06
CA THR A 23 -8.47 -21.11 3.19
C THR A 23 -9.15 -19.80 3.60
N ALA A 24 -9.38 -19.60 4.89
CA ALA A 24 -9.95 -18.36 5.41
C ALA A 24 -9.07 -17.16 5.13
N GLU A 25 -7.75 -17.29 5.30
CA GLU A 25 -6.79 -16.22 4.99
C GLU A 25 -6.81 -15.85 3.51
N GLN A 26 -6.80 -16.85 2.62
CA GLN A 26 -6.83 -16.62 1.16
C GLN A 26 -8.13 -15.95 0.71
N GLN A 27 -9.26 -16.35 1.27
CA GLN A 27 -10.57 -15.83 0.91
C GLN A 27 -10.94 -14.52 1.60
N GLY A 28 -10.14 -14.08 2.55
CA GLY A 28 -10.46 -12.90 3.35
C GLY A 28 -11.67 -13.12 4.27
N ALA A 29 -11.91 -14.36 4.69
CA ALA A 29 -13.02 -14.69 5.58
C ALA A 29 -12.81 -14.11 6.98
N ALA A 30 -13.91 -13.84 7.69
CA ALA A 30 -13.86 -13.30 9.05
C ALA A 30 -13.29 -14.31 10.05
N ARG A 31 -13.49 -15.59 9.82
CA ARG A 31 -12.99 -16.69 10.67
C ARG A 31 -12.86 -17.99 9.86
N PRO A 32 -11.91 -18.87 10.26
CA PRO A 32 -11.82 -20.19 9.66
C PRO A 32 -13.06 -21.07 9.96
N ALA A 33 -13.38 -21.95 9.00
CA ALA A 33 -14.41 -22.96 9.17
C ALA A 33 -13.72 -24.32 9.40
N PHE A 34 -13.69 -24.77 10.65
CA PHE A 34 -13.07 -26.04 11.00
C PHE A 34 -14.07 -27.20 10.87
N ASP A 35 -13.54 -28.35 10.41
CA ASP A 35 -14.29 -29.61 10.43
C ASP A 35 -14.71 -29.95 11.87
N ALA A 36 -16.01 -30.19 12.07
CA ALA A 36 -16.58 -30.41 13.42
C ALA A 36 -15.93 -31.59 14.15
N ALA A 37 -15.70 -32.70 13.44
CA ALA A 37 -15.10 -33.91 14.03
C ALA A 37 -13.65 -33.64 14.46
N THR A 38 -12.87 -32.96 13.62
CA THR A 38 -11.49 -32.60 13.93
C THR A 38 -11.42 -31.61 15.08
N ALA A 39 -12.32 -30.62 15.09
CA ALA A 39 -12.38 -29.60 16.14
C ALA A 39 -12.73 -30.23 17.52
N ALA A 40 -13.63 -31.20 17.54
CA ALA A 40 -14.00 -31.90 18.76
C ALA A 40 -12.86 -32.77 19.30
N THR A 41 -12.07 -33.38 18.40
CA THR A 41 -10.96 -34.27 18.77
C THR A 41 -9.71 -33.51 19.22
N ARG A 42 -9.41 -32.38 18.57
CA ARG A 42 -8.19 -31.58 18.82
C ARG A 42 -8.53 -30.10 19.03
N PRO A 43 -9.24 -29.75 20.12
CA PRO A 43 -9.57 -28.35 20.40
C PRO A 43 -8.34 -27.48 20.67
N ASP A 44 -7.22 -28.07 21.11
CA ASP A 44 -5.94 -27.39 21.29
C ASP A 44 -5.40 -26.82 19.96
N LEU A 45 -5.43 -27.62 18.90
CA LEU A 45 -4.97 -27.20 17.56
C LEU A 45 -5.89 -26.11 16.97
N VAL A 46 -7.18 -26.21 17.20
CA VAL A 46 -8.14 -25.17 16.78
C VAL A 46 -7.83 -23.84 17.47
N ARG A 47 -7.59 -23.87 18.77
CA ARG A 47 -7.24 -22.65 19.54
C ARG A 47 -5.96 -22.02 19.02
N ASP A 48 -4.90 -22.81 18.77
CA ASP A 48 -3.64 -22.31 18.24
C ASP A 48 -3.81 -21.71 16.84
N ALA A 49 -4.58 -22.36 15.99
CA ALA A 49 -4.88 -21.88 14.65
C ALA A 49 -5.68 -20.57 14.68
N MET A 50 -6.65 -20.43 15.58
CA MET A 50 -7.40 -19.18 15.76
C MET A 50 -6.52 -18.05 16.25
N GLN A 51 -5.59 -18.31 17.15
CA GLN A 51 -4.62 -17.31 17.61
C GLN A 51 -3.72 -16.85 16.47
N LEU A 52 -3.20 -17.79 15.70
CA LEU A 52 -2.34 -17.47 14.56
C LEU A 52 -3.09 -16.69 13.49
N PHE A 53 -4.32 -17.12 13.18
CA PHE A 53 -5.20 -16.39 12.26
C PHE A 53 -5.40 -14.93 12.70
N GLY A 54 -5.71 -14.72 13.97
CA GLY A 54 -5.91 -13.39 14.54
C GLY A 54 -4.65 -12.52 14.47
N LYS A 55 -3.49 -13.08 14.82
CA LYS A 55 -2.21 -12.37 14.76
C LYS A 55 -1.82 -11.98 13.34
N ARG A 56 -1.99 -12.90 12.40
CA ARG A 56 -1.66 -12.64 10.98
C ARG A 56 -2.59 -11.60 10.38
N ARG A 57 -3.88 -11.66 10.72
CA ARG A 57 -4.86 -10.66 10.29
C ARG A 57 -4.57 -9.28 10.87
N ALA A 58 -4.23 -9.20 12.15
CA ALA A 58 -3.83 -7.94 12.79
C ALA A 58 -2.60 -7.34 12.12
N ARG A 59 -1.60 -8.16 11.81
CA ARG A 59 -0.38 -7.71 11.12
C ARG A 59 -0.69 -7.21 9.70
N LEU A 60 -1.59 -7.86 8.98
CA LEU A 60 -2.04 -7.42 7.66
C LEU A 60 -2.73 -6.05 7.76
N GLU A 61 -3.63 -5.86 8.72
CA GLU A 61 -4.33 -4.59 8.92
C GLU A 61 -3.38 -3.49 9.37
N ASP A 62 -2.40 -3.79 10.21
CA ASP A 62 -1.37 -2.82 10.62
C ASP A 62 -0.52 -2.37 9.42
N ALA A 63 -0.15 -3.30 8.55
CA ALA A 63 0.59 -2.98 7.32
C ALA A 63 -0.24 -2.09 6.39
N ARG A 64 -1.52 -2.38 6.24
CA ARG A 64 -2.45 -1.54 5.44
C ARG A 64 -2.62 -0.16 6.04
N THR A 65 -2.81 -0.06 7.34
CA THR A 65 -2.95 1.22 8.05
C THR A 65 -1.70 2.07 7.88
N GLY A 66 -0.52 1.47 8.05
CA GLY A 66 0.75 2.15 7.83
C GLY A 66 0.89 2.66 6.39
N GLN A 67 0.50 1.84 5.41
CA GLN A 67 0.57 2.24 4.00
C GLN A 67 -0.44 3.35 3.66
N ARG A 68 -1.64 3.32 4.24
CA ARG A 68 -2.62 4.42 4.08
C ARG A 68 -2.10 5.74 4.64
N ALA A 69 -1.36 5.69 5.75
CA ALA A 69 -0.71 6.87 6.31
C ALA A 69 0.31 7.45 5.33
N ILE A 70 1.10 6.59 4.68
CA ILE A 70 2.04 7.01 3.62
C ILE A 70 1.29 7.66 2.45
N ILE A 71 0.20 7.07 2.00
CA ILE A 71 -0.64 7.63 0.92
C ILE A 71 -1.13 9.02 1.30
N ASN A 72 -1.64 9.19 2.52
CA ASN A 72 -2.10 10.49 3.00
C ASN A 72 -0.98 11.53 3.02
N GLN A 73 0.23 11.13 3.44
CA GLN A 73 1.40 12.01 3.40
C GLN A 73 1.74 12.43 1.96
N ARG A 74 1.72 11.48 1.01
CA ARG A 74 1.96 11.80 -0.40
C ARG A 74 0.91 12.75 -0.98
N ARG A 75 -0.34 12.59 -0.59
CA ARG A 75 -1.42 13.52 -0.97
C ARG A 75 -1.20 14.92 -0.41
N GLN A 76 -0.77 15.04 0.84
CA GLN A 76 -0.44 16.32 1.46
C GLN A 76 0.73 17.00 0.75
N ASP A 77 1.78 16.25 0.41
CA ASP A 77 2.92 16.76 -0.35
C ASP A 77 2.46 17.35 -1.70
N ALA A 78 1.58 16.63 -2.41
CA ALA A 78 1.02 17.07 -3.68
C ALA A 78 0.18 18.34 -3.53
N ARG A 79 -0.62 18.45 -2.48
CA ARG A 79 -1.43 19.65 -2.18
C ARG A 79 -0.56 20.85 -1.88
N GLU A 80 0.52 20.68 -1.12
CA GLU A 80 1.46 21.73 -0.78
C GLU A 80 2.10 22.32 -2.06
N ILE A 81 2.57 21.44 -2.93
CA ILE A 81 3.18 21.86 -4.21
C ILE A 81 2.14 22.56 -5.08
N SER A 82 0.93 22.04 -5.19
CA SER A 82 -0.16 22.64 -5.95
C SER A 82 -0.52 24.03 -5.43
N ALA A 83 -0.58 24.19 -4.09
CA ALA A 83 -0.85 25.49 -3.46
C ALA A 83 0.27 26.50 -3.76
N ARG A 84 1.52 26.06 -3.73
CA ARG A 84 2.68 26.90 -4.06
C ARG A 84 2.67 27.34 -5.52
N ILE A 85 2.33 26.44 -6.44
CA ILE A 85 2.16 26.77 -7.87
C ILE A 85 1.07 27.82 -8.03
N GLY A 86 -0.08 27.65 -7.37
CA GLY A 86 -1.17 28.60 -7.43
C GLY A 86 -0.81 29.99 -6.92
N ALA A 87 -0.12 30.07 -5.79
CA ALA A 87 0.38 31.34 -5.24
C ALA A 87 1.39 32.00 -6.17
N SER A 88 2.31 31.23 -6.71
CA SER A 88 3.32 31.72 -7.66
C SER A 88 2.69 32.20 -8.97
N ALA A 89 1.62 31.55 -9.44
CA ALA A 89 0.90 31.96 -10.66
C ALA A 89 0.23 33.32 -10.47
N VAL A 90 -0.34 33.58 -9.30
CA VAL A 90 -0.92 34.91 -8.97
C VAL A 90 0.18 35.97 -8.94
N MET A 91 1.29 35.68 -8.30
CA MET A 91 2.43 36.61 -8.24
C MET A 91 3.00 36.90 -9.63
N LEU A 92 3.11 35.87 -10.48
CA LEU A 92 3.57 36.06 -11.86
C LEU A 92 2.65 36.96 -12.66
N LYS A 93 1.33 36.81 -12.48
CA LYS A 93 0.34 37.70 -13.12
C LYS A 93 0.56 39.15 -12.73
N LEU A 94 0.77 39.43 -11.44
CA LEU A 94 1.03 40.76 -10.94
C LEU A 94 2.35 41.33 -11.47
N LEU A 95 3.41 40.52 -11.52
CA LEU A 95 4.68 40.92 -12.10
C LEU A 95 4.57 41.26 -13.60
N ARG A 96 3.79 40.51 -14.34
CA ARG A 96 3.54 40.79 -15.76
C ARG A 96 2.79 42.11 -15.96
N GLU A 97 1.86 42.46 -15.08
CA GLU A 97 1.21 43.77 -15.08
C GLU A 97 2.23 44.88 -14.80
N GLN A 98 3.13 44.69 -13.81
CA GLN A 98 4.21 45.63 -13.53
C GLN A 98 5.15 45.80 -14.71
N VAL A 99 5.48 44.73 -15.42
CA VAL A 99 6.30 44.80 -16.65
C VAL A 99 5.61 45.63 -17.71
N LYS A 100 4.30 45.45 -17.94
CA LYS A 100 3.55 46.25 -18.89
C LYS A 100 3.54 47.74 -18.54
N ILE A 101 3.33 48.06 -17.28
CA ILE A 101 3.38 49.44 -16.78
C ILE A 101 4.75 50.02 -16.99
N SER A 102 5.79 49.26 -16.66
CA SER A 102 7.20 49.66 -16.81
C SER A 102 7.57 49.91 -18.28
N GLU A 103 7.08 49.07 -19.20
CA GLU A 103 7.26 49.27 -20.66
C GLU A 103 6.67 50.60 -21.11
N SER A 104 5.45 50.91 -20.67
CA SER A 104 4.75 52.16 -20.98
C SER A 104 5.52 53.37 -20.42
N LEU A 105 5.96 53.31 -19.15
CA LEU A 105 6.73 54.38 -18.51
C LEU A 105 8.08 54.59 -19.18
N LEU A 106 8.74 53.52 -19.64
CA LEU A 106 10.01 53.59 -20.35
C LEU A 106 9.87 54.28 -21.69
N LYS A 107 8.82 54.05 -22.43
CA LYS A 107 8.52 54.75 -23.66
C LYS A 107 8.36 56.27 -23.48
N ASP A 108 7.76 56.66 -22.36
CA ASP A 108 7.53 58.07 -22.01
C ASP A 108 8.73 58.68 -21.23
N ALA A 109 9.81 57.98 -21.14
CA ALA A 109 11.03 58.38 -20.39
C ALA A 109 10.76 58.67 -18.88
N LEU A 110 9.72 58.04 -18.28
CA LEU A 110 9.32 58.23 -16.88
C LEU A 110 9.96 57.23 -15.94
N THR A 111 10.71 56.27 -16.48
CA THR A 111 11.51 55.31 -15.70
C THR A 111 12.82 55.02 -16.43
N ASN A 112 13.70 54.21 -15.82
CA ASN A 112 14.98 53.85 -16.42
C ASN A 112 15.02 52.35 -16.79
N ARG A 113 15.92 52.02 -17.72
CA ARG A 113 16.08 50.65 -18.20
C ARG A 113 16.54 49.69 -17.12
N TYR A 114 17.32 50.13 -16.13
CA TYR A 114 17.78 49.30 -15.03
C TYR A 114 16.57 48.74 -14.23
N LYS A 115 15.62 49.56 -13.84
CA LYS A 115 14.42 49.15 -13.10
C LYS A 115 13.56 48.20 -13.93
N HIS A 116 13.46 48.44 -15.23
CA HIS A 116 12.71 47.53 -16.12
C HIS A 116 13.36 46.14 -16.19
N ILE A 117 14.69 46.08 -16.32
CA ILE A 117 15.44 44.83 -16.33
C ILE A 117 15.27 44.07 -15.00
N GLU A 118 15.28 44.76 -13.85
CA GLU A 118 15.03 44.12 -12.55
C GLU A 118 13.66 43.42 -12.50
N LEU A 119 12.62 44.03 -13.05
CA LEU A 119 11.30 43.41 -13.17
C LEU A 119 11.32 42.19 -14.09
N LEU A 120 12.02 42.25 -15.22
CA LEU A 120 12.18 41.12 -16.13
C LEU A 120 12.92 39.95 -15.47
N LYS A 121 13.97 40.25 -14.72
CA LYS A 121 14.76 39.24 -13.97
C LYS A 121 13.88 38.55 -12.96
N GLU A 122 13.10 39.29 -12.20
CA GLU A 122 12.20 38.72 -11.19
C GLU A 122 11.10 37.86 -11.84
N THR A 123 10.53 38.31 -12.97
CA THR A 123 9.56 37.53 -13.75
C THR A 123 10.16 36.21 -14.22
N THR A 124 11.39 36.26 -14.76
CA THR A 124 12.09 35.06 -15.24
C THR A 124 12.41 34.10 -14.09
N ARG A 125 12.85 34.62 -12.94
CA ARG A 125 13.12 33.82 -11.75
C ARG A 125 11.86 33.07 -11.30
N LEU A 126 10.73 33.77 -11.24
CA LEU A 126 9.46 33.19 -10.82
C LEU A 126 8.93 32.14 -11.82
N GLN A 127 9.06 32.42 -13.12
CA GLN A 127 8.74 31.43 -14.17
C GLN A 127 9.55 30.15 -14.01
N GLY A 128 10.85 30.28 -13.72
CA GLY A 128 11.74 29.15 -13.44
C GLY A 128 11.30 28.35 -12.21
N ALA A 129 10.93 29.07 -11.15
CA ALA A 129 10.43 28.43 -9.92
C ALA A 129 9.12 27.63 -10.17
N ILE A 130 8.20 28.20 -10.92
CA ILE A 130 6.95 27.53 -11.32
C ILE A 130 7.25 26.30 -12.15
N ALA A 131 8.17 26.37 -13.10
CA ALA A 131 8.57 25.23 -13.92
C ALA A 131 9.13 24.09 -13.08
N GLN A 132 9.99 24.41 -12.11
CA GLN A 132 10.53 23.43 -11.15
C GLN A 132 9.43 22.81 -10.29
N ASP A 133 8.51 23.63 -9.80
CA ASP A 133 7.37 23.14 -8.99
C ASP A 133 6.42 22.25 -9.78
N LYS A 134 6.22 22.51 -11.07
CA LYS A 134 5.44 21.62 -11.95
C LYS A 134 6.10 20.25 -12.10
N VAL A 135 7.43 20.19 -12.21
CA VAL A 135 8.17 18.92 -12.21
C VAL A 135 8.02 18.21 -10.87
N ALA A 136 8.13 18.96 -9.77
CA ALA A 136 7.93 18.40 -8.43
C ALA A 136 6.52 17.87 -8.24
N ALA A 137 5.50 18.53 -8.81
CA ALA A 137 4.10 18.07 -8.77
C ALA A 137 3.93 16.73 -9.50
N GLU A 138 4.58 16.55 -10.65
CA GLU A 138 4.56 15.28 -11.38
C GLU A 138 5.22 14.15 -10.57
N ARG A 139 6.33 14.44 -9.90
CA ARG A 139 6.98 13.47 -9.01
C ARG A 139 6.09 13.11 -7.83
N ALA A 140 5.42 14.09 -7.22
CA ALA A 140 4.52 13.86 -6.11
C ALA A 140 3.32 12.99 -6.52
N LYS A 141 2.80 13.20 -7.72
CA LYS A 141 1.73 12.38 -8.28
C LYS A 141 2.18 10.93 -8.50
N SER A 142 3.37 10.75 -9.06
CA SER A 142 3.95 9.41 -9.27
C SER A 142 4.19 8.69 -7.94
N ALA A 143 4.69 9.40 -6.92
CA ALA A 143 4.90 8.85 -5.59
C ALA A 143 3.58 8.43 -4.93
N GLN A 144 2.50 9.18 -5.13
CA GLN A 144 1.17 8.82 -4.65
C GLN A 144 0.66 7.55 -5.33
N ILE A 145 0.76 7.46 -6.65
CA ILE A 145 0.36 6.28 -7.43
C ILE A 145 1.15 5.04 -6.98
N GLU A 146 2.45 5.17 -6.78
CA GLU A 146 3.30 4.09 -6.26
C GLU A 146 2.83 3.63 -4.88
N ALA A 147 2.56 4.55 -3.96
CA ALA A 147 2.08 4.23 -2.62
C ALA A 147 0.71 3.53 -2.65
N GLU A 148 -0.18 3.92 -3.55
CA GLU A 148 -1.49 3.27 -3.76
C GLU A 148 -1.33 1.86 -4.34
N SER A 149 -0.40 1.67 -5.27
CA SER A 149 -0.04 0.36 -5.80
C SER A 149 0.54 -0.56 -4.71
N ASP A 150 1.40 -0.02 -3.85
CA ASP A 150 1.98 -0.76 -2.74
C ASP A 150 0.90 -1.23 -1.76
N LEU A 151 -0.13 -0.41 -1.52
CA LEU A 151 -1.27 -0.82 -0.69
C LEU A 151 -1.99 -2.04 -1.28
N ALA A 152 -2.28 -2.02 -2.56
CA ALA A 152 -2.88 -3.16 -3.25
C ALA A 152 -1.99 -4.40 -3.17
N GLY A 153 -0.67 -4.21 -3.31
CA GLY A 153 0.33 -5.27 -3.22
C GLY A 153 0.39 -5.96 -1.87
N ILE A 154 0.12 -5.25 -0.77
CA ILE A 154 0.09 -5.84 0.59
C ILE A 154 -0.96 -6.95 0.68
N GLY A 155 -2.17 -6.69 0.21
CA GLY A 155 -3.25 -7.68 0.21
C GLY A 155 -2.98 -8.85 -0.75
N SER A 156 -2.50 -8.57 -1.94
CA SER A 156 -2.15 -9.59 -2.95
C SER A 156 -1.05 -10.52 -2.45
N LYS A 157 0.00 -9.99 -1.86
CA LYS A 157 1.09 -10.76 -1.30
C LYS A 157 0.62 -11.69 -0.19
N PHE A 158 -0.21 -11.20 0.72
CA PHE A 158 -0.79 -11.99 1.79
C PHE A 158 -1.61 -13.17 1.23
N SER A 159 -2.49 -12.90 0.28
CA SER A 159 -3.33 -13.91 -0.36
C SER A 159 -2.51 -14.94 -1.15
N GLU A 160 -1.48 -14.52 -1.87
CA GLU A 160 -0.59 -15.41 -2.62
C GLU A 160 0.23 -16.32 -1.70
N GLU A 161 0.77 -15.80 -0.60
CA GLU A 161 1.49 -16.60 0.39
C GLU A 161 0.56 -17.65 1.02
N ALA A 162 -0.65 -17.26 1.39
CA ALA A 162 -1.66 -18.18 1.92
C ALA A 162 -2.04 -19.27 0.89
N ALA A 163 -2.21 -18.90 -0.37
CA ALA A 163 -2.51 -19.84 -1.44
C ALA A 163 -1.38 -20.86 -1.65
N LYS A 164 -0.12 -20.42 -1.59
CA LYS A 164 1.05 -21.28 -1.71
C LYS A 164 1.12 -22.29 -0.56
N ASP A 165 0.95 -21.81 0.66
CA ASP A 165 0.99 -22.66 1.85
C ASP A 165 -0.20 -23.64 1.88
N LEU A 166 -1.37 -23.17 1.43
CA LEU A 166 -2.58 -24.00 1.30
C LEU A 166 -2.35 -25.15 0.31
N ASP A 167 -1.76 -24.86 -0.84
CA ASP A 167 -1.45 -25.87 -1.84
C ASP A 167 -0.47 -26.93 -1.30
N ALA A 168 0.56 -26.50 -0.58
CA ALA A 168 1.51 -27.40 0.06
C ALA A 168 0.83 -28.28 1.13
N ALA A 169 -0.04 -27.71 1.96
CA ALA A 169 -0.78 -28.45 2.98
C ALA A 169 -1.75 -29.48 2.36
N ARG A 170 -2.43 -29.11 1.30
CA ARG A 170 -3.32 -30.02 0.55
C ARG A 170 -2.57 -31.20 -0.05
N ARG A 171 -1.37 -30.96 -0.61
CA ARG A 171 -0.53 -32.03 -1.15
C ARG A 171 -0.09 -33.00 -0.07
N GLN A 172 0.32 -32.50 1.10
CA GLN A 172 0.70 -33.35 2.24
C GLN A 172 -0.49 -34.17 2.75
N LEU A 173 -1.66 -33.56 2.84
CA LEU A 173 -2.89 -34.26 3.24
C LEU A 173 -3.21 -35.39 2.27
N ALA A 174 -3.11 -35.14 0.95
CA ALA A 174 -3.32 -36.13 -0.08
C ALA A 174 -2.31 -37.29 0.01
N GLU A 175 -1.10 -37.02 0.47
CA GLU A 175 -0.07 -38.05 0.71
C GLU A 175 -0.36 -38.92 1.94
N PHE A 176 -0.73 -38.29 3.06
CA PHE A 176 -0.90 -39.01 4.32
C PHE A 176 -2.24 -39.75 4.46
N THR A 177 -3.30 -39.27 3.83
CA THR A 177 -4.62 -39.89 3.92
C THR A 177 -4.64 -41.35 3.45
N PRO A 178 -4.07 -41.72 2.28
CA PRO A 178 -3.97 -43.11 1.86
C PRO A 178 -3.10 -43.98 2.77
N ARG A 179 -2.07 -43.39 3.37
CA ARG A 179 -1.21 -44.13 4.31
C ARG A 179 -1.97 -44.56 5.56
N LEU A 180 -2.82 -43.67 6.08
CA LEU A 180 -3.65 -44.03 7.23
C LEU A 180 -4.68 -45.11 6.87
N ALA A 181 -5.28 -45.04 5.70
CA ALA A 181 -6.25 -46.02 5.20
C ALA A 181 -5.69 -47.46 5.15
N LYS A 182 -4.38 -47.63 4.94
CA LYS A 182 -3.72 -48.93 4.92
C LYS A 182 -3.65 -49.60 6.32
N PHE A 183 -3.78 -48.83 7.38
CA PHE A 183 -3.75 -49.34 8.76
C PHE A 183 -5.18 -49.59 9.28
N GLU A 184 -6.18 -49.17 8.59
CA GLU A 184 -7.60 -49.36 8.91
C GLU A 184 -8.23 -50.45 8.02
#